data_ad69706b35716d725cf4f60fb9e4e188
#
_entry.id   ad69706b35716d725cf4f60fb9e4e188
#
_cell.length_a   1.000
_cell.length_b   1.000
_cell.length_c   1.000
_cell.angle_alpha   90.00
_cell.angle_beta   90.00
_cell.angle_gamma   90.00
#
_symmetry.space_group_name_H-M   'P 1'
#
loop_
_entity.id
_entity.type
_entity.pdbx_description
1 polymer ?
#
loop_
_entity_poly.entity_id
_entity_poly.type
_entity_poly.pdbx_seq_one_letter_code
_entity_poly.pdbx_strand_id
1 'polypeptide(L)'
;MPKLSSSSWVRTVRAATAAAFLAGAAHGGSALPAAVGQPAPPLVVTQLDGRTFDLKALRGKVVIVNVWATWCSPCRAEMPRLAAFYRRYHAQGVELLGLSVDEASDLATVRQVMQGVGYPAALATTAKVNGFGPPVAVPMTWIIDATGVVRACLVSGTAVTDESLSQAVLPLLKARAAPASP
;
A
#
# COMPACT_ATOMS: atom_id res chain seq x y z
N MET A 1 -17.07 36.08 -84.03
CA MET A 1 -16.73 34.87 -83.23
C MET A 1 -15.49 35.14 -82.46
N PRO A 2 -15.54 35.40 -81.15
CA PRO A 2 -14.35 35.40 -80.30
C PRO A 2 -14.39 34.22 -79.33
N LYS A 3 -13.22 33.60 -79.18
CA LYS A 3 -12.96 32.45 -78.33
C LYS A 3 -12.88 32.88 -76.87
N LEU A 4 -13.61 32.21 -75.99
CA LEU A 4 -13.55 32.36 -74.55
C LEU A 4 -12.33 31.55 -73.98
N SER A 5 -11.43 32.27 -73.36
CA SER A 5 -10.32 31.70 -72.60
C SER A 5 -10.78 31.49 -71.18
N SER A 6 -10.78 30.23 -70.68
CA SER A 6 -11.09 29.86 -69.32
C SER A 6 -9.76 29.86 -68.47
N SER A 7 -9.57 30.85 -67.65
CA SER A 7 -8.52 30.87 -66.67
C SER A 7 -8.96 30.15 -65.38
N SER A 8 -8.36 29.01 -65.16
CA SER A 8 -8.54 28.17 -64.01
C SER A 8 -7.81 28.79 -62.77
N TRP A 9 -8.59 29.22 -61.79
CA TRP A 9 -8.07 29.63 -60.45
C TRP A 9 -7.98 28.45 -59.54
N VAL A 10 -6.78 27.91 -59.37
CA VAL A 10 -6.49 26.91 -58.34
C VAL A 10 -6.36 27.62 -56.99
N ARG A 11 -7.41 27.51 -56.15
CA ARG A 11 -7.34 27.93 -54.76
C ARG A 11 -6.62 26.88 -53.92
N THR A 12 -5.41 27.19 -53.52
CA THR A 12 -4.65 26.40 -52.55
C THR A 12 -5.27 26.55 -51.16
N VAL A 13 -5.97 25.51 -50.71
CA VAL A 13 -6.47 25.42 -49.32
C VAL A 13 -5.32 25.00 -48.45
N ARG A 14 -4.78 25.90 -47.64
CA ARG A 14 -3.86 25.60 -46.57
C ARG A 14 -4.64 24.93 -45.43
N ALA A 15 -4.43 23.64 -45.24
CA ALA A 15 -4.90 22.91 -44.07
C ALA A 15 -4.12 23.37 -42.83
N ALA A 16 -4.77 24.08 -41.93
CA ALA A 16 -4.25 24.37 -40.63
C ALA A 16 -4.46 23.13 -39.74
N THR A 17 -3.40 22.40 -39.45
CA THR A 17 -3.42 21.32 -38.44
C THR A 17 -3.51 21.93 -37.07
N ALA A 18 -4.71 21.92 -36.49
CA ALA A 18 -4.91 22.21 -35.07
C ALA A 18 -4.38 21.01 -34.22
N ALA A 19 -3.23 21.19 -33.60
CA ALA A 19 -2.74 20.27 -32.58
C ALA A 19 -3.66 20.39 -31.36
N ALA A 20 -4.55 19.44 -31.19
CA ALA A 20 -5.33 19.28 -29.96
C ALA A 20 -4.40 18.76 -28.85
N PHE A 21 -4.01 19.64 -27.91
CA PHE A 21 -3.44 19.26 -26.63
C PHE A 21 -4.50 18.51 -25.83
N LEU A 22 -4.41 17.18 -25.81
CA LEU A 22 -5.15 16.37 -24.87
C LEU A 22 -4.55 16.61 -23.48
N ALA A 23 -5.16 17.54 -22.74
CA ALA A 23 -4.94 17.66 -21.31
C ALA A 23 -5.38 16.34 -20.65
N GLY A 24 -4.40 15.56 -20.19
CA GLY A 24 -4.64 14.34 -19.45
C GLY A 24 -5.40 14.67 -18.16
N ALA A 25 -6.69 14.36 -18.12
CA ALA A 25 -7.47 14.39 -16.91
C ALA A 25 -6.83 13.39 -15.93
N ALA A 26 -6.25 13.91 -14.84
CA ALA A 26 -5.86 13.09 -13.69
C ALA A 26 -7.14 12.45 -13.14
N HIS A 27 -7.35 11.21 -13.50
CA HIS A 27 -8.43 10.40 -12.94
C HIS A 27 -8.12 10.21 -11.47
N GLY A 28 -8.87 10.87 -10.58
CA GLY A 28 -8.99 10.55 -9.19
C GLY A 28 -9.57 9.14 -9.07
N GLY A 29 -8.75 8.13 -9.29
CA GLY A 29 -9.14 6.75 -9.13
C GLY A 29 -9.44 6.50 -7.67
N SER A 30 -10.66 6.11 -7.33
CA SER A 30 -10.96 5.44 -6.07
C SER A 30 -9.94 4.31 -5.95
N ALA A 31 -9.06 4.40 -4.96
CA ALA A 31 -8.07 3.36 -4.72
C ALA A 31 -8.81 2.06 -4.44
N LEU A 32 -8.73 1.11 -5.37
CA LEU A 32 -9.16 -0.25 -5.11
C LEU A 32 -8.34 -0.77 -3.92
N PRO A 33 -8.95 -1.57 -3.03
CA PRO A 33 -8.21 -2.16 -1.93
C PRO A 33 -6.96 -2.86 -2.48
N ALA A 34 -5.85 -2.78 -1.75
CA ALA A 34 -4.56 -3.32 -2.15
C ALA A 34 -4.69 -4.76 -2.64
N ALA A 35 -4.62 -4.96 -3.95
CA ALA A 35 -4.81 -6.27 -4.57
C ALA A 35 -3.47 -7.03 -4.64
N VAL A 36 -3.53 -8.35 -4.44
CA VAL A 36 -2.35 -9.22 -4.58
C VAL A 36 -1.83 -9.15 -6.04
N GLY A 37 -0.52 -9.01 -6.17
CA GLY A 37 0.16 -8.83 -7.45
C GLY A 37 0.27 -7.39 -7.93
N GLN A 38 -0.37 -6.44 -7.25
CA GLN A 38 -0.32 -5.02 -7.60
C GLN A 38 0.65 -4.24 -6.69
N PRO A 39 1.17 -3.09 -7.14
CA PRO A 39 1.90 -2.18 -6.26
C PRO A 39 1.08 -1.84 -5.02
N ALA A 40 1.72 -1.90 -3.85
CA ALA A 40 1.07 -1.51 -2.61
C ALA A 40 0.68 -0.03 -2.66
N PRO A 41 -0.52 0.33 -2.19
CA PRO A 41 -0.94 1.72 -2.07
C PRO A 41 0.01 2.52 -1.18
N PRO A 42 0.16 3.82 -1.40
CA PRO A 42 1.01 4.66 -0.56
C PRO A 42 0.46 4.72 0.87
N LEU A 43 1.36 4.65 1.85
CA LEU A 43 1.04 4.81 3.27
C LEU A 43 2.13 5.65 3.93
N VAL A 44 1.73 6.80 4.47
CA VAL A 44 2.59 7.66 5.30
C VAL A 44 1.80 8.02 6.55
N VAL A 45 2.28 7.58 7.71
CA VAL A 45 1.55 7.76 8.98
C VAL A 45 2.51 8.06 10.14
N THR A 46 2.04 8.82 11.12
CA THR A 46 2.78 9.03 12.37
C THR A 46 2.52 7.88 13.34
N GLN A 47 3.57 7.19 13.73
CA GLN A 47 3.52 6.09 14.70
C GLN A 47 3.21 6.61 16.11
N LEU A 48 2.81 5.72 17.00
CA LEU A 48 2.51 6.05 18.40
C LEU A 48 3.73 6.62 19.15
N ASP A 49 4.94 6.31 18.73
CA ASP A 49 6.19 6.84 19.27
C ASP A 49 6.65 8.16 18.63
N GLY A 50 5.86 8.73 17.72
CA GLY A 50 6.13 9.98 17.02
C GLY A 50 6.97 9.85 15.75
N ARG A 51 7.54 8.69 15.45
CA ARG A 51 8.28 8.47 14.20
C ARG A 51 7.34 8.41 13.00
N THR A 52 7.85 8.74 11.83
CA THR A 52 7.11 8.57 10.58
C THR A 52 7.34 7.17 10.02
N PHE A 53 6.26 6.47 9.72
CA PHE A 53 6.28 5.28 8.88
C PHE A 53 5.95 5.73 7.44
N ASP A 54 6.85 5.48 6.50
CA ASP A 54 6.65 5.70 5.07
C ASP A 54 6.92 4.40 4.33
N LEU A 55 5.87 3.80 3.79
CA LEU A 55 5.97 2.53 3.09
C LEU A 55 6.92 2.60 1.87
N LYS A 56 6.98 3.76 1.19
CA LYS A 56 7.89 3.95 0.05
C LYS A 56 9.37 3.92 0.48
N ALA A 57 9.68 4.43 1.66
CA ALA A 57 11.05 4.44 2.21
C ALA A 57 11.52 3.04 2.64
N LEU A 58 10.62 2.07 2.72
CA LEU A 58 10.91 0.69 3.12
C LEU A 58 11.17 -0.27 1.94
N ARG A 59 11.45 0.26 0.75
CA ARG A 59 11.93 -0.55 -0.37
C ARG A 59 13.17 -1.33 0.03
N GLY A 60 13.31 -2.56 -0.44
CA GLY A 60 14.36 -3.47 -0.01
C GLY A 60 14.02 -4.29 1.24
N LYS A 61 12.88 -4.03 1.90
CA LYS A 61 12.39 -4.80 3.04
C LYS A 61 11.07 -5.49 2.72
N VAL A 62 10.78 -6.58 3.41
CA VAL A 62 9.45 -7.19 3.40
C VAL A 62 8.61 -6.49 4.47
N VAL A 63 7.48 -5.93 4.09
CA VAL A 63 6.65 -5.14 4.99
C VAL A 63 5.33 -5.84 5.25
N ILE A 64 4.95 -5.92 6.53
CA ILE A 64 3.66 -6.41 7.01
C ILE A 64 2.86 -5.21 7.50
N VAL A 65 1.67 -4.99 6.93
CA VAL A 65 0.71 -3.99 7.42
C VAL A 65 -0.50 -4.75 7.97
N ASN A 66 -0.63 -4.77 9.29
CA ASN A 66 -1.76 -5.39 9.99
C ASN A 66 -2.76 -4.32 10.41
N VAL A 67 -3.97 -4.37 9.87
CA VAL A 67 -5.07 -3.46 10.21
C VAL A 67 -5.95 -4.08 11.27
N TRP A 68 -6.18 -3.34 12.35
CA TRP A 68 -6.81 -3.83 13.56
C TRP A 68 -7.61 -2.73 14.29
N ALA A 69 -8.33 -3.11 15.33
CA ALA A 69 -8.98 -2.17 16.25
C ALA A 69 -8.99 -2.68 17.69
N THR A 70 -9.11 -1.78 18.66
CA THR A 70 -9.12 -2.13 20.09
C THR A 70 -10.30 -3.02 20.49
N TRP A 71 -11.45 -2.83 19.86
CA TRP A 71 -12.66 -3.62 20.04
C TRP A 71 -12.67 -4.97 19.30
N CYS A 72 -11.66 -5.21 18.44
CA CYS A 72 -11.56 -6.43 17.65
C CYS A 72 -10.84 -7.54 18.44
N SER A 73 -11.59 -8.43 19.04
CA SER A 73 -11.04 -9.55 19.84
C SER A 73 -10.12 -10.48 19.02
N PRO A 74 -10.48 -10.91 17.79
CA PRO A 74 -9.57 -11.70 16.95
C PRO A 74 -8.25 -10.98 16.64
N CYS A 75 -8.30 -9.66 16.42
CA CYS A 75 -7.09 -8.86 16.17
C CYS A 75 -6.12 -8.95 17.35
N ARG A 76 -6.63 -8.77 18.57
CA ARG A 76 -5.81 -8.86 19.78
C ARG A 76 -5.23 -10.25 20.01
N ALA A 77 -5.96 -11.30 19.59
CA ALA A 77 -5.48 -12.68 19.69
C ALA A 77 -4.30 -12.97 18.71
N GLU A 78 -4.18 -12.24 17.61
CA GLU A 78 -3.07 -12.38 16.64
C GLU A 78 -1.80 -11.62 17.05
N MET A 79 -1.91 -10.57 17.88
CA MET A 79 -0.79 -9.68 18.22
C MET A 79 0.43 -10.41 18.81
N PRO A 80 0.30 -11.39 19.73
CA PRO A 80 1.46 -12.09 20.26
C PRO A 80 2.26 -12.84 19.17
N ARG A 81 1.57 -13.40 18.16
CA ARG A 81 2.22 -14.09 17.03
C ARG A 81 2.92 -13.10 16.10
N LEU A 82 2.27 -12.00 15.75
CA LEU A 82 2.88 -10.92 14.97
C LEU A 82 4.12 -10.36 15.69
N ALA A 83 4.04 -10.15 16.99
CA ALA A 83 5.16 -9.69 17.81
C ALA A 83 6.33 -10.69 17.83
N ALA A 84 6.04 -11.97 18.00
CA ALA A 84 7.06 -13.02 17.98
C ALA A 84 7.72 -13.11 16.59
N PHE A 85 6.91 -13.05 15.53
CA PHE A 85 7.39 -13.07 14.15
C PHE A 85 8.26 -11.86 13.86
N TYR A 86 7.81 -10.64 14.21
CA TYR A 86 8.57 -9.40 14.02
C TYR A 86 9.92 -9.47 14.76
N ARG A 87 9.93 -9.83 16.04
CA ARG A 87 11.16 -9.97 16.83
C ARG A 87 12.16 -10.94 16.20
N ARG A 88 11.67 -12.03 15.60
CA ARG A 88 12.51 -13.05 14.97
C ARG A 88 13.11 -12.60 13.63
N TYR A 89 12.35 -11.85 12.82
CA TYR A 89 12.73 -11.58 11.43
C TYR A 89 13.04 -10.11 11.13
N HIS A 90 12.84 -9.19 12.09
CA HIS A 90 13.14 -7.76 11.90
C HIS A 90 14.59 -7.51 11.46
N ALA A 91 15.56 -8.10 12.16
CA ALA A 91 16.98 -8.00 11.79
C ALA A 91 17.30 -8.61 10.41
N GLN A 92 16.43 -9.48 9.89
CA GLN A 92 16.54 -10.07 8.56
C GLN A 92 15.82 -9.26 7.47
N GLY A 93 15.25 -8.11 7.83
CA GLY A 93 14.63 -7.16 6.89
C GLY A 93 13.12 -7.27 6.79
N VAL A 94 12.44 -7.78 7.82
CA VAL A 94 10.99 -7.62 7.97
C VAL A 94 10.69 -6.34 8.72
N GLU A 95 9.77 -5.54 8.20
CA GLU A 95 9.11 -4.45 8.92
C GLU A 95 7.65 -4.80 9.18
N LEU A 96 7.10 -4.29 10.30
CA LEU A 96 5.71 -4.48 10.65
C LEU A 96 5.12 -3.18 11.16
N LEU A 97 3.91 -2.88 10.73
CA LEU A 97 3.08 -1.80 11.26
C LEU A 97 1.71 -2.34 11.65
N GLY A 98 1.32 -2.15 12.90
CA GLY A 98 -0.08 -2.26 13.34
C GLY A 98 -0.81 -0.95 13.05
N LEU A 99 -1.71 -0.93 12.09
CA LEU A 99 -2.50 0.24 11.73
C LEU A 99 -3.88 0.13 12.35
N SER A 100 -4.12 0.86 13.46
CA SER A 100 -5.42 0.88 14.13
C SER A 100 -6.41 1.74 13.36
N VAL A 101 -7.63 1.25 13.22
CA VAL A 101 -8.76 1.99 12.65
C VAL A 101 -9.67 2.60 13.71
N ASP A 102 -9.23 2.62 14.97
CA ASP A 102 -9.92 3.32 16.04
C ASP A 102 -9.92 4.84 15.77
N GLU A 103 -10.86 5.54 16.37
CA GLU A 103 -10.95 7.00 16.27
C GLU A 103 -9.84 7.69 17.06
N ALA A 104 -9.59 8.96 16.75
CA ALA A 104 -8.56 9.74 17.43
C ALA A 104 -8.83 9.89 18.94
N SER A 105 -10.09 9.87 19.36
CA SER A 105 -10.52 9.87 20.76
C SER A 105 -10.06 8.62 21.53
N ASP A 106 -9.81 7.52 20.83
CA ASP A 106 -9.45 6.23 21.43
C ASP A 106 -7.93 6.04 21.54
N LEU A 107 -7.13 7.05 21.22
CA LEU A 107 -5.67 6.98 21.23
C LEU A 107 -5.10 6.42 22.54
N ALA A 108 -5.70 6.79 23.68
CA ALA A 108 -5.25 6.27 24.99
C ALA A 108 -5.45 4.75 25.09
N THR A 109 -6.60 4.24 24.64
CA THR A 109 -6.90 2.81 24.60
C THR A 109 -6.00 2.08 23.63
N VAL A 110 -5.74 2.64 22.44
CA VAL A 110 -4.80 2.08 21.44
C VAL A 110 -3.40 1.95 22.05
N ARG A 111 -2.91 3.00 22.73
CA ARG A 111 -1.61 2.96 23.42
C ARG A 111 -1.58 1.90 24.51
N GLN A 112 -2.64 1.75 25.29
CA GLN A 112 -2.76 0.74 26.33
C GLN A 112 -2.70 -0.68 25.75
N VAL A 113 -3.44 -0.96 24.67
CA VAL A 113 -3.41 -2.28 24.00
C VAL A 113 -2.03 -2.57 23.43
N MET A 114 -1.35 -1.57 22.85
CA MET A 114 -0.02 -1.75 22.25
C MET A 114 1.11 -1.79 23.28
N GLN A 115 0.81 -1.49 24.55
CA GLN A 115 1.81 -1.55 25.62
C GLN A 115 2.36 -2.97 25.76
N GLY A 116 3.67 -3.14 25.54
CA GLY A 116 4.34 -4.44 25.65
C GLY A 116 4.14 -5.38 24.45
N VAL A 117 3.39 -4.98 23.42
CA VAL A 117 3.20 -5.81 22.21
C VAL A 117 4.51 -5.98 21.44
N GLY A 118 5.35 -4.94 21.33
CA GLY A 118 6.72 -5.06 20.84
C GLY A 118 6.92 -4.89 19.34
N TYR A 119 5.95 -4.28 18.63
CA TYR A 119 6.12 -3.81 17.26
C TYR A 119 5.49 -2.44 17.04
N PRO A 120 5.89 -1.68 15.99
CA PRO A 120 5.38 -0.34 15.72
C PRO A 120 3.88 -0.33 15.43
N ALA A 121 3.19 0.72 15.90
CA ALA A 121 1.78 0.94 15.59
C ALA A 121 1.46 2.41 15.34
N ALA A 122 0.35 2.66 14.65
CA ALA A 122 -0.18 3.98 14.35
C ALA A 122 -1.70 3.95 14.31
N LEU A 123 -2.34 5.13 14.45
CA LEU A 123 -3.75 5.33 14.11
C LEU A 123 -3.87 5.66 12.62
N ALA A 124 -4.82 5.05 11.93
CA ALA A 124 -5.12 5.37 10.54
C ALA A 124 -5.53 6.85 10.37
N THR A 125 -6.16 7.43 11.37
CA THR A 125 -6.55 8.85 11.41
C THR A 125 -5.37 9.82 11.47
N THR A 126 -4.15 9.35 11.81
CA THR A 126 -2.92 10.16 11.77
C THR A 126 -2.18 10.05 10.45
N ALA A 127 -2.73 9.34 9.48
CA ALA A 127 -2.08 9.16 8.19
C ALA A 127 -2.13 10.46 7.37
N LYS A 128 -0.97 10.90 6.89
CA LYS A 128 -0.85 11.93 5.86
C LYS A 128 -1.31 11.41 4.50
N VAL A 129 -1.06 10.12 4.25
CA VAL A 129 -1.50 9.39 3.07
C VAL A 129 -1.89 7.99 3.51
N ASN A 130 -3.11 7.56 3.21
CA ASN A 130 -3.58 6.19 3.40
C ASN A 130 -4.27 5.70 2.12
N GLY A 131 -3.50 5.17 1.21
CA GLY A 131 -4.00 4.59 -0.04
C GLY A 131 -4.66 3.22 0.14
N PHE A 132 -4.54 2.57 1.32
CA PHE A 132 -5.26 1.34 1.61
C PHE A 132 -6.76 1.59 1.84
N GLY A 133 -7.13 2.84 2.16
CA GLY A 133 -8.51 3.20 2.44
C GLY A 133 -9.07 2.56 3.72
N PRO A 134 -10.39 2.67 3.93
CA PRO A 134 -11.06 1.97 5.03
C PRO A 134 -11.05 0.46 4.74
N PRO A 135 -10.72 -0.40 5.74
CA PRO A 135 -10.75 -1.83 5.56
C PRO A 135 -12.20 -2.34 5.46
N VAL A 136 -12.41 -3.39 4.66
CA VAL A 136 -13.72 -4.06 4.57
C VAL A 136 -14.01 -4.90 5.82
N ALA A 137 -12.98 -5.28 6.55
CA ALA A 137 -13.06 -6.02 7.82
C ALA A 137 -11.74 -5.87 8.59
N VAL A 138 -11.78 -6.19 9.88
CA VAL A 138 -10.58 -6.38 10.72
C VAL A 138 -10.67 -7.74 11.44
N PRO A 139 -9.54 -8.46 11.62
CA PRO A 139 -8.19 -8.13 11.17
C PRO A 139 -8.01 -8.31 9.67
N MET A 140 -7.09 -7.51 9.09
CA MET A 140 -6.64 -7.65 7.72
C MET A 140 -5.12 -7.39 7.68
N THR A 141 -4.37 -8.30 7.07
CA THR A 141 -2.91 -8.24 7.07
C THR A 141 -2.38 -8.35 5.65
N TRP A 142 -1.77 -7.28 5.15
CA TRP A 142 -1.07 -7.27 3.87
C TRP A 142 0.40 -7.58 4.06
N ILE A 143 0.93 -8.40 3.14
CA ILE A 143 2.35 -8.71 3.05
C ILE A 143 2.86 -8.17 1.72
N ILE A 144 3.87 -7.30 1.82
CA ILE A 144 4.42 -6.51 0.73
C ILE A 144 5.89 -6.89 0.58
N ASP A 145 6.32 -7.19 -0.64
CA ASP A 145 7.71 -7.57 -0.90
C ASP A 145 8.67 -6.38 -0.98
N ALA A 146 9.95 -6.66 -1.14
CA ALA A 146 11.02 -5.67 -1.21
C ALA A 146 10.88 -4.69 -2.39
N THR A 147 10.15 -5.07 -3.44
CA THR A 147 9.86 -4.20 -4.59
C THR A 147 8.60 -3.36 -4.36
N GLY A 148 7.87 -3.59 -3.27
CA GLY A 148 6.66 -2.90 -2.88
C GLY A 148 5.40 -3.41 -3.55
N VAL A 149 5.40 -4.67 -3.96
CA VAL A 149 4.22 -5.35 -4.51
C VAL A 149 3.55 -6.15 -3.42
N VAL A 150 2.22 -6.08 -3.34
CA VAL A 150 1.42 -6.91 -2.41
C VAL A 150 1.51 -8.36 -2.85
N ARG A 151 1.96 -9.24 -1.96
CA ARG A 151 2.12 -10.68 -2.23
C ARG A 151 1.09 -11.55 -1.54
N ALA A 152 0.53 -11.07 -0.44
CA ALA A 152 -0.56 -11.76 0.24
C ALA A 152 -1.46 -10.76 0.97
N CYS A 153 -2.72 -11.15 1.17
CA CYS A 153 -3.67 -10.49 2.04
C CYS A 153 -4.34 -11.58 2.90
N LEU A 154 -4.07 -11.57 4.19
CA LEU A 154 -4.68 -12.47 5.17
C LEU A 154 -5.86 -11.73 5.78
N VAL A 155 -7.06 -12.28 5.66
CA VAL A 155 -8.30 -11.70 6.19
C VAL A 155 -8.93 -12.61 7.23
N SER A 156 -9.84 -12.08 8.01
CA SER A 156 -10.62 -12.81 9.02
C SER A 156 -11.09 -14.18 8.47
N GLY A 157 -10.75 -15.27 9.16
CA GLY A 157 -11.00 -16.65 8.73
C GLY A 157 -9.77 -17.41 8.18
N THR A 158 -8.75 -16.70 7.68
CA THR A 158 -7.41 -17.25 7.43
C THR A 158 -6.46 -16.72 8.50
N ALA A 159 -6.71 -17.05 9.74
CA ALA A 159 -6.02 -16.50 10.90
C ALA A 159 -4.53 -16.32 10.67
N VAL A 160 -3.98 -15.20 11.14
CA VAL A 160 -2.53 -14.99 11.25
C VAL A 160 -1.98 -16.07 12.18
N THR A 161 -1.33 -17.07 11.60
CA THR A 161 -0.64 -18.16 12.30
C THR A 161 0.84 -18.10 11.97
N ASP A 162 1.66 -18.80 12.75
CA ASP A 162 3.09 -18.93 12.46
C ASP A 162 3.32 -19.56 11.08
N GLU A 163 2.45 -20.50 10.69
CA GLU A 163 2.48 -21.17 9.40
C GLU A 163 2.14 -20.19 8.27
N SER A 164 1.01 -19.46 8.35
CA SER A 164 0.57 -18.54 7.29
C SER A 164 1.56 -17.38 7.11
N LEU A 165 2.12 -16.83 8.19
CA LEU A 165 3.16 -15.82 8.13
C LEU A 165 4.44 -16.36 7.50
N SER A 166 4.86 -17.57 7.90
CA SER A 166 6.07 -18.20 7.38
C SER A 166 5.94 -18.50 5.88
N GLN A 167 4.80 -19.05 5.44
CA GLN A 167 4.54 -19.33 4.04
C GLN A 167 4.54 -18.06 3.18
N ALA A 168 3.96 -16.97 3.68
CA ALA A 168 3.86 -15.73 2.93
C ALA A 168 5.16 -14.90 2.94
N VAL A 169 5.94 -14.91 4.02
CA VAL A 169 7.08 -13.99 4.22
C VAL A 169 8.43 -14.63 3.89
N LEU A 170 8.69 -15.89 4.30
CA LEU A 170 10.03 -16.47 4.17
C LEU A 170 10.52 -16.61 2.72
N PRO A 171 9.69 -16.95 1.73
CA PRO A 171 10.11 -16.94 0.32
C PRO A 171 10.54 -15.55 -0.15
N LEU A 172 9.88 -14.48 0.34
CA LEU A 172 10.20 -13.09 -0.03
C LEU A 172 11.54 -12.63 0.56
N LEU A 173 11.86 -13.07 1.79
CA LEU A 173 13.17 -12.80 2.40
C LEU A 173 14.29 -13.50 1.64
N LYS A 174 14.08 -14.75 1.21
CA LYS A 174 15.06 -15.49 0.38
C LYS A 174 15.28 -14.81 -0.97
N ALA A 175 14.20 -14.41 -1.64
CA ALA A 175 14.29 -13.70 -2.93
C ALA A 175 15.03 -12.37 -2.81
N ARG A 176 14.86 -11.63 -1.71
CA ARG A 176 15.57 -10.39 -1.43
C ARG A 176 17.07 -10.59 -1.24
N ALA A 177 17.47 -11.71 -0.63
CA ALA A 177 18.87 -12.03 -0.34
C ALA A 177 19.62 -12.59 -1.56
N ALA A 178 18.89 -13.01 -2.60
CA ALA A 178 19.51 -13.50 -3.84
C ALA A 178 20.19 -12.32 -4.59
N PRO A 179 21.44 -12.48 -5.04
CA PRO A 179 22.07 -11.47 -5.90
C PRO A 179 21.22 -11.30 -7.16
N ALA A 180 21.09 -10.04 -7.62
CA ALA A 180 20.48 -9.76 -8.90
C ALA A 180 21.26 -10.57 -9.96
N SER A 181 20.58 -11.47 -10.67
CA SER A 181 21.22 -12.17 -11.79
C SER A 181 21.65 -11.15 -12.83
N PRO A 182 22.87 -11.28 -13.39
CA PRO A 182 23.42 -10.35 -14.37
C PRO A 182 22.59 -10.27 -15.64
#